data_9a686aeb77e046d1e02eb15a726daef4
#
_entry.id   9a686aeb77e046d1e02eb15a726daef4
#
_cell.length_a   1.000
_cell.length_b   1.000
_cell.length_c   1.000
_cell.angle_alpha   90.00
_cell.angle_beta   90.00
_cell.angle_gamma   90.00
#
_symmetry.space_group_name_H-M   'P 1'
#
loop_
_entity.id
_entity.type
_entity.pdbx_description
1 polymer ?
#
loop_
_entity_poly.entity_id
_entity_poly.type
_entity_poly.pdbx_seq_one_letter_code
_entity_poly.pdbx_strand_id
1 'polypeptide(L)'
;MKFHIKALSSSVLLACVIFSAPALADVVTVAGSSDIFAAGLTPAQIPGSDTSGNVGGNGAAPVAFSVFGGETLQITASGLVQCCVGSTTGSTGPNGFNPNPFTPPGSTISNSIPGGTVGTYTSTNGSAFALLGTFANGNPFTIGADDTITIPVGVTTLYLGFADGSGFQGPSGFYQDNGGALTVNISAVPEPSTWAMMILGFLGVGFMAYRKKCTPRFA
;
A
#
# COMPACT_ATOMS: atom_id res chain seq x y z
N MET A 1 -52.26 -49.49 -27.07
CA MET A 1 -51.24 -49.47 -26.00
C MET A 1 -50.27 -48.31 -26.29
N LYS A 2 -50.48 -47.12 -25.64
CA LYS A 2 -49.65 -45.92 -25.86
C LYS A 2 -48.79 -45.72 -24.65
N PHE A 3 -47.48 -45.90 -24.82
CA PHE A 3 -46.48 -45.59 -23.80
C PHE A 3 -46.15 -44.10 -23.80
N HIS A 4 -46.41 -43.42 -22.70
CA HIS A 4 -45.98 -42.05 -22.48
C HIS A 4 -44.69 -42.08 -21.72
N ILE A 5 -43.58 -41.72 -22.38
CA ILE A 5 -42.31 -41.51 -21.76
C ILE A 5 -42.31 -40.06 -21.20
N LYS A 6 -42.38 -39.96 -19.88
CA LYS A 6 -42.14 -38.67 -19.20
C LYS A 6 -40.65 -38.42 -19.12
N ALA A 7 -40.18 -37.44 -19.87
CA ALA A 7 -38.80 -36.96 -19.76
C ALA A 7 -38.65 -36.20 -18.43
N LEU A 8 -37.83 -36.74 -17.52
CA LEU A 8 -37.34 -36.04 -16.33
C LEU A 8 -36.23 -35.07 -16.76
N SER A 9 -36.55 -33.79 -16.81
CA SER A 9 -35.56 -32.73 -16.94
C SER A 9 -34.85 -32.52 -15.58
N SER A 10 -33.69 -33.13 -15.40
CA SER A 10 -32.80 -32.84 -14.27
C SER A 10 -31.98 -31.60 -14.55
N SER A 11 -32.47 -30.42 -14.17
CA SER A 11 -31.71 -29.19 -14.15
C SER A 11 -30.71 -29.26 -12.98
N VAL A 12 -29.48 -29.62 -13.29
CA VAL A 12 -28.34 -29.48 -12.35
C VAL A 12 -27.98 -28.01 -12.29
N LEU A 13 -28.45 -27.31 -11.26
CA LEU A 13 -28.01 -25.95 -10.96
C LEU A 13 -26.60 -26.06 -10.33
N LEU A 14 -25.58 -25.77 -11.14
CA LEU A 14 -24.20 -25.64 -10.69
C LEU A 14 -24.10 -24.35 -9.86
N ALA A 15 -24.22 -24.45 -8.55
CA ALA A 15 -23.97 -23.36 -7.64
C ALA A 15 -22.46 -23.09 -7.63
N CYS A 16 -21.99 -22.08 -8.38
CA CYS A 16 -20.64 -21.54 -8.23
C CYS A 16 -20.55 -20.89 -6.85
N VAL A 17 -19.99 -21.62 -5.90
CA VAL A 17 -19.59 -21.04 -4.62
C VAL A 17 -18.27 -20.27 -4.88
N ILE A 18 -18.39 -18.97 -5.06
CA ILE A 18 -17.22 -18.10 -5.12
C ILE A 18 -16.71 -17.97 -3.69
N PHE A 19 -15.69 -18.74 -3.34
CA PHE A 19 -14.93 -18.51 -2.13
C PHE A 19 -14.13 -17.20 -2.34
N SER A 20 -14.56 -16.11 -1.73
CA SER A 20 -13.65 -14.99 -1.51
C SER A 20 -12.58 -15.47 -0.52
N ALA A 21 -11.37 -15.66 -1.00
CA ALA A 21 -10.25 -15.89 -0.10
C ALA A 21 -10.16 -14.70 0.88
N PRO A 22 -9.88 -14.94 2.16
CA PRO A 22 -9.57 -13.83 3.06
C PRO A 22 -8.40 -13.04 2.44
N ALA A 23 -8.52 -11.73 2.42
CA ALA A 23 -7.39 -10.89 2.02
C ALA A 23 -6.24 -11.20 2.98
N LEU A 24 -5.21 -11.86 2.48
CA LEU A 24 -3.98 -12.09 3.24
C LEU A 24 -3.31 -10.73 3.36
N ALA A 25 -2.91 -10.38 4.57
CA ALA A 25 -2.06 -9.22 4.77
C ALA A 25 -0.64 -9.57 4.33
N ASP A 26 -0.10 -8.80 3.41
CA ASP A 26 1.31 -8.86 3.06
C ASP A 26 2.12 -7.99 4.01
N VAL A 27 3.31 -8.48 4.38
CA VAL A 27 4.22 -7.77 5.29
C VAL A 27 5.49 -7.44 4.53
N VAL A 28 5.82 -6.15 4.48
CA VAL A 28 7.06 -5.66 3.87
C VAL A 28 7.89 -4.87 4.87
N THR A 29 9.20 -4.84 4.66
CA THR A 29 10.14 -4.04 5.46
C THR A 29 10.61 -2.86 4.64
N VAL A 30 10.45 -1.64 5.16
CA VAL A 30 10.88 -0.39 4.53
C VAL A 30 12.05 0.18 5.34
N ALA A 31 13.25 0.12 4.78
CA ALA A 31 14.45 0.67 5.41
C ALA A 31 14.42 2.20 5.44
N GLY A 32 15.02 2.83 6.46
CA GLY A 32 15.12 4.29 6.54
C GLY A 32 15.84 4.94 5.35
N SER A 33 16.72 4.19 4.68
CA SER A 33 17.40 4.60 3.46
C SER A 33 16.57 4.43 2.16
N SER A 34 15.32 4.00 2.23
CA SER A 34 14.45 3.83 1.06
C SER A 34 13.99 5.18 0.51
N ASP A 35 14.59 5.62 -0.59
CA ASP A 35 14.29 6.90 -1.24
C ASP A 35 13.00 6.83 -2.06
N ILE A 36 11.95 7.52 -1.61
CA ILE A 36 10.66 7.55 -2.31
C ILE A 36 10.76 8.15 -3.72
N PHE A 37 11.70 9.06 -3.95
CA PHE A 37 11.90 9.72 -5.25
C PHE A 37 12.55 8.80 -6.29
N ALA A 38 13.13 7.68 -5.87
CA ALA A 38 13.67 6.65 -6.75
C ALA A 38 12.60 5.65 -7.26
N ALA A 39 11.32 5.90 -6.98
CA ALA A 39 10.24 5.03 -7.44
C ALA A 39 10.20 4.90 -8.96
N GLY A 40 10.11 3.66 -9.44
CA GLY A 40 10.14 3.34 -10.86
C GLY A 40 11.52 3.30 -11.50
N LEU A 41 12.58 3.66 -10.78
CA LEU A 41 13.96 3.58 -11.26
C LEU A 41 14.57 2.20 -10.95
N THR A 42 15.46 1.77 -11.83
CA THR A 42 16.32 0.60 -11.54
C THR A 42 17.47 1.02 -10.61
N PRO A 43 18.07 0.09 -9.84
CA PRO A 43 19.22 0.42 -8.98
C PRO A 43 20.38 1.09 -9.72
N ALA A 44 20.58 0.78 -11.00
CA ALA A 44 21.61 1.41 -11.81
C ALA A 44 21.32 2.88 -12.18
N GLN A 45 20.08 3.31 -12.09
CA GLN A 45 19.66 4.68 -12.37
C GLN A 45 19.66 5.57 -11.11
N ILE A 46 19.78 4.96 -9.92
CA ILE A 46 19.87 5.69 -8.67
C ILE A 46 21.33 6.11 -8.48
N PRO A 47 21.65 7.42 -8.48
CA PRO A 47 23.01 7.88 -8.29
C PRO A 47 23.57 7.37 -6.96
N GLY A 48 24.80 6.90 -6.98
CA GLY A 48 25.52 6.53 -5.77
C GLY A 48 25.74 7.71 -4.82
N SER A 49 26.50 7.46 -3.76
CA SER A 49 26.83 8.48 -2.77
C SER A 49 27.44 9.71 -3.42
N ASP A 50 27.07 10.86 -2.90
CA ASP A 50 27.75 12.13 -3.18
C ASP A 50 29.24 11.98 -2.93
N THR A 51 30.05 12.25 -3.95
CA THR A 51 31.51 12.21 -3.91
C THR A 51 32.12 13.41 -3.16
N SER A 52 31.31 14.35 -2.68
CA SER A 52 31.74 15.56 -2.00
C SER A 52 32.13 15.37 -0.53
N GLY A 53 32.08 14.13 -0.03
CA GLY A 53 32.45 13.80 1.36
C GLY A 53 31.38 14.10 2.40
N ASN A 54 30.21 14.57 2.00
CA ASN A 54 29.03 14.60 2.84
C ASN A 54 28.38 13.22 2.82
N VAL A 55 27.72 12.85 3.91
CA VAL A 55 26.98 11.58 4.04
C VAL A 55 25.68 11.63 3.22
N GLY A 56 25.78 12.13 2.01
CA GLY A 56 24.68 12.30 1.07
C GLY A 56 24.66 11.19 0.05
N GLY A 57 23.50 10.92 -0.48
CA GLY A 57 23.26 9.93 -1.53
C GLY A 57 21.80 9.62 -1.61
N ASN A 58 21.36 9.10 -2.74
CA ASN A 58 19.94 8.82 -2.97
C ASN A 58 19.47 7.48 -2.38
N GLY A 59 20.24 6.92 -1.46
CA GLY A 59 19.86 5.73 -0.69
C GLY A 59 19.60 4.49 -1.54
N ALA A 60 18.62 3.71 -1.11
CA ALA A 60 18.14 2.52 -1.78
C ALA A 60 16.81 2.79 -2.51
N ALA A 61 16.50 1.97 -3.50
CA ALA A 61 15.19 2.00 -4.14
C ALA A 61 14.08 1.82 -3.09
N PRO A 62 12.94 2.50 -3.24
CA PRO A 62 11.78 2.29 -2.38
C PRO A 62 11.24 0.88 -2.55
N VAL A 63 10.52 0.40 -1.56
CA VAL A 63 9.88 -0.91 -1.62
C VAL A 63 8.72 -0.86 -2.61
N ALA A 64 8.78 -1.69 -3.65
CA ALA A 64 7.71 -1.83 -4.64
C ALA A 64 6.73 -2.92 -4.20
N PHE A 65 5.45 -2.60 -4.16
CA PHE A 65 4.36 -3.50 -3.82
C PHE A 65 3.36 -3.56 -4.98
N SER A 66 3.03 -4.78 -5.43
CA SER A 66 2.07 -4.97 -6.53
C SER A 66 0.65 -4.73 -6.05
N VAL A 67 -0.10 -3.91 -6.79
CA VAL A 67 -1.47 -3.51 -6.46
C VAL A 67 -2.38 -3.64 -7.67
N PHE A 68 -3.70 -3.63 -7.43
CA PHE A 68 -4.70 -3.62 -8.49
C PHE A 68 -5.45 -2.28 -8.50
N GLY A 69 -5.53 -1.66 -9.68
CA GLY A 69 -6.26 -0.41 -9.83
C GLY A 69 -7.74 -0.54 -9.43
N GLY A 70 -8.20 0.38 -8.59
CA GLY A 70 -9.56 0.40 -8.04
C GLY A 70 -9.71 -0.28 -6.68
N GLU A 71 -8.71 -1.06 -6.22
CA GLU A 71 -8.79 -1.65 -4.88
C GLU A 71 -8.57 -0.61 -3.77
N THR A 72 -9.10 -0.90 -2.60
CA THR A 72 -8.83 -0.15 -1.37
C THR A 72 -7.93 -0.98 -0.46
N LEU A 73 -6.83 -0.37 -0.01
CA LEU A 73 -5.85 -0.99 0.89
C LEU A 73 -5.89 -0.32 2.26
N GLN A 74 -5.88 -1.15 3.30
CA GLN A 74 -5.52 -0.75 4.65
C GLN A 74 -4.03 -0.99 4.83
N ILE A 75 -3.29 0.05 5.21
CA ILE A 75 -1.86 0.00 5.45
C ILE A 75 -1.60 0.38 6.90
N THR A 76 -0.91 -0.49 7.64
CA THR A 76 -0.47 -0.20 8.99
C THR A 76 1.04 -0.37 9.09
N ALA A 77 1.71 0.51 9.81
CA ALA A 77 3.15 0.48 9.96
C ALA A 77 3.59 0.59 11.41
N SER A 78 4.70 -0.09 11.74
CA SER A 78 5.31 -0.06 13.07
C SER A 78 6.83 -0.17 12.95
N GLY A 79 7.54 0.11 14.02
CA GLY A 79 9.01 0.09 14.04
C GLY A 79 9.58 1.48 14.24
N LEU A 80 10.90 1.59 14.11
CA LEU A 80 11.63 2.83 14.28
C LEU A 80 12.62 3.03 13.12
N VAL A 81 12.65 4.25 12.63
CA VAL A 81 13.64 4.73 11.68
C VAL A 81 14.39 5.92 12.29
N GLN A 82 15.60 6.11 11.85
CA GLN A 82 16.47 7.19 12.31
C GLN A 82 16.94 7.98 11.10
N CYS A 83 16.67 9.27 11.10
CA CYS A 83 17.39 10.20 10.24
C CYS A 83 18.75 10.48 10.88
N CYS A 84 19.77 10.53 10.06
CA CYS A 84 21.07 11.05 10.48
C CYS A 84 21.72 10.22 11.59
N VAL A 85 22.05 8.96 11.32
CA VAL A 85 22.74 8.04 12.23
C VAL A 85 24.02 8.70 12.77
N GLY A 86 24.14 8.74 14.11
CA GLY A 86 25.22 9.45 14.79
C GLY A 86 24.89 10.89 15.20
N SER A 87 23.74 11.42 14.78
CA SER A 87 23.23 12.69 15.30
C SER A 87 22.47 12.50 16.62
N THR A 88 22.21 13.60 17.33
CA THR A 88 21.39 13.61 18.56
C THR A 88 19.89 13.56 18.29
N THR A 89 19.46 13.48 17.03
CA THR A 89 18.07 13.61 16.62
C THR A 89 17.18 12.45 17.08
N GLY A 90 17.76 11.27 17.30
CA GLY A 90 17.02 10.10 17.75
C GLY A 90 16.27 9.39 16.64
N SER A 91 15.40 8.46 17.06
CA SER A 91 14.56 7.65 16.17
C SER A 91 13.12 8.12 16.21
N THR A 92 12.40 7.89 15.12
CA THR A 92 10.96 8.18 15.01
C THR A 92 10.20 6.96 14.51
N GLY A 93 8.90 6.92 14.79
CA GLY A 93 7.97 5.93 14.24
C GLY A 93 7.47 6.31 12.85
N PRO A 94 6.48 5.57 12.32
CA PRO A 94 5.98 5.77 10.95
C PRO A 94 5.39 7.17 10.68
N ASN A 95 4.93 7.87 11.71
CA ASN A 95 4.40 9.23 11.58
C ASN A 95 5.47 10.31 11.44
N GLY A 96 6.76 9.93 11.48
CA GLY A 96 7.87 10.87 11.42
C GLY A 96 8.04 11.69 12.71
N PHE A 97 8.93 12.66 12.65
CA PHE A 97 9.18 13.60 13.74
C PHE A 97 8.09 14.67 13.79
N ASN A 98 7.40 14.78 14.93
CA ASN A 98 6.40 15.82 15.16
C ASN A 98 6.48 16.30 16.62
N PRO A 99 6.82 17.57 16.93
CA PRO A 99 7.21 18.58 15.94
C PRO A 99 8.51 18.23 15.23
N ASN A 100 8.62 18.63 13.98
CA ASN A 100 9.84 18.45 13.22
C ASN A 100 10.95 19.35 13.80
N PRO A 101 12.09 18.77 14.25
CA PRO A 101 13.17 19.59 14.79
C PRO A 101 13.95 20.37 13.73
N PHE A 102 13.73 20.08 12.44
CA PHE A 102 14.56 20.60 11.36
C PHE A 102 13.88 21.67 10.51
N THR A 103 12.53 21.66 10.40
CA THR A 103 11.85 22.52 9.41
C THR A 103 10.44 22.92 9.82
N PRO A 104 9.99 24.10 9.36
CA PRO A 104 8.59 24.51 9.55
C PRO A 104 7.61 23.61 8.79
N PRO A 105 6.34 23.55 9.22
CA PRO A 105 5.27 22.95 8.43
C PRO A 105 5.20 23.54 7.01
N GLY A 106 4.95 22.70 6.01
CA GLY A 106 4.87 23.12 4.62
C GLY A 106 6.19 23.11 3.86
N SER A 107 7.27 22.62 4.49
CA SER A 107 8.56 22.42 3.79
C SER A 107 8.41 21.38 2.69
N THR A 108 9.12 21.61 1.57
CA THR A 108 9.05 20.77 0.37
C THR A 108 10.40 20.12 0.08
N ILE A 109 10.37 18.88 -0.37
CA ILE A 109 11.51 18.15 -0.93
C ILE A 109 11.19 17.85 -2.39
N SER A 110 12.07 18.25 -3.28
CA SER A 110 11.94 18.00 -4.71
C SER A 110 12.81 16.81 -5.13
N ASN A 111 12.35 16.06 -6.13
CA ASN A 111 13.16 15.03 -6.73
C ASN A 111 14.39 15.64 -7.44
N SER A 112 15.57 15.17 -7.08
CA SER A 112 16.85 15.55 -7.72
C SER A 112 17.50 14.41 -8.51
N ILE A 113 16.82 13.25 -8.58
CA ILE A 113 17.37 12.08 -9.28
C ILE A 113 17.20 12.25 -10.79
N PRO A 114 18.29 12.22 -11.58
CA PRO A 114 18.20 12.29 -13.04
C PRO A 114 17.32 11.15 -13.60
N GLY A 115 16.32 11.53 -14.41
CA GLY A 115 15.36 10.57 -14.96
C GLY A 115 14.25 10.11 -14.01
N GLY A 116 14.26 10.59 -12.78
CA GLY A 116 13.18 10.34 -11.81
C GLY A 116 11.89 11.06 -12.23
N THR A 117 10.77 10.37 -12.09
CA THR A 117 9.45 10.86 -12.50
C THR A 117 8.56 11.23 -11.33
N VAL A 118 8.99 10.91 -10.11
CA VAL A 118 8.26 11.27 -8.87
C VAL A 118 8.40 12.77 -8.63
N GLY A 119 7.30 13.40 -8.28
CA GLY A 119 7.24 14.85 -8.10
C GLY A 119 7.75 15.31 -6.72
N THR A 120 7.18 16.40 -6.24
CA THR A 120 7.59 17.06 -4.99
C THR A 120 6.76 16.51 -3.82
N TYR A 121 7.41 16.22 -2.69
CA TYR A 121 6.75 15.99 -1.40
C TYR A 121 6.69 17.30 -0.62
N THR A 122 5.51 17.61 -0.11
CA THR A 122 5.32 18.71 0.85
C THR A 122 4.88 18.14 2.19
N SER A 123 5.66 18.37 3.23
CA SER A 123 5.36 17.92 4.58
C SER A 123 4.07 18.58 5.07
N THR A 124 3.06 17.79 5.35
CA THR A 124 1.87 18.23 6.06
C THR A 124 2.13 18.14 7.57
N ASN A 125 1.59 19.11 8.33
CA ASN A 125 1.71 19.12 9.80
C ASN A 125 3.13 19.13 10.37
N GLY A 126 4.16 19.45 9.58
CA GLY A 126 5.55 19.50 10.06
C GLY A 126 6.17 18.15 10.38
N SER A 127 5.58 17.04 9.95
CA SER A 127 6.18 15.71 10.10
C SER A 127 7.28 15.50 9.09
N ALA A 128 8.54 15.41 9.54
CA ALA A 128 9.66 14.99 8.72
C ALA A 128 9.84 13.47 8.84
N PHE A 129 10.31 12.85 7.79
CA PHE A 129 10.70 11.45 7.79
C PHE A 129 9.55 10.48 8.15
N ALA A 130 8.34 10.82 7.73
CA ALA A 130 7.20 9.93 7.81
C ALA A 130 7.25 8.85 6.73
N LEU A 131 6.57 7.72 6.94
CA LEU A 131 6.34 6.74 5.89
C LEU A 131 5.48 7.35 4.79
N LEU A 132 6.00 7.32 3.58
CA LEU A 132 5.34 7.82 2.39
C LEU A 132 4.98 6.70 1.42
N GLY A 133 3.93 6.95 0.63
CA GLY A 133 3.59 6.20 -0.55
C GLY A 133 3.69 7.06 -1.81
N THR A 134 3.95 6.44 -2.94
CA THR A 134 3.79 7.07 -4.26
C THR A 134 3.41 6.04 -5.31
N PHE A 135 2.73 6.51 -6.34
CA PHE A 135 2.58 5.79 -7.60
C PHE A 135 3.61 6.37 -8.58
N ALA A 136 4.28 5.53 -9.37
CA ALA A 136 5.23 6.04 -10.36
C ALA A 136 4.62 7.20 -11.16
N ASN A 137 5.35 8.28 -11.34
CA ASN A 137 4.93 9.54 -11.98
C ASN A 137 3.97 10.43 -11.16
N GLY A 138 3.82 10.18 -9.85
CA GLY A 138 2.99 10.99 -8.95
C GLY A 138 3.78 11.73 -7.88
N ASN A 139 3.09 12.59 -7.14
CA ASN A 139 3.66 13.16 -5.92
C ASN A 139 3.57 12.16 -4.77
N PRO A 140 4.59 12.09 -3.90
CA PRO A 140 4.48 11.32 -2.68
C PRO A 140 3.37 11.85 -1.77
N PHE A 141 2.72 10.94 -1.06
CA PHE A 141 1.72 11.23 -0.03
C PHE A 141 2.07 10.53 1.28
N THR A 142 1.62 11.09 2.39
CA THR A 142 1.89 10.52 3.71
C THR A 142 0.97 9.36 3.99
N ILE A 143 1.54 8.23 4.42
CA ILE A 143 0.83 7.06 4.94
C ILE A 143 0.86 7.10 6.48
N GLY A 144 2.03 7.31 7.06
CA GLY A 144 2.20 7.29 8.51
C GLY A 144 2.04 5.88 9.11
N ALA A 145 1.46 5.83 10.32
CA ALA A 145 1.29 4.58 11.06
C ALA A 145 0.06 3.77 10.62
N ASP A 146 -0.95 4.44 10.07
CA ASP A 146 -2.21 3.82 9.66
C ASP A 146 -2.89 4.71 8.61
N ASP A 147 -3.19 4.14 7.45
CA ASP A 147 -3.93 4.83 6.40
C ASP A 147 -4.74 3.85 5.55
N THR A 148 -5.80 4.36 4.95
CA THR A 148 -6.62 3.63 3.98
C THR A 148 -6.58 4.35 2.66
N ILE A 149 -5.98 3.72 1.66
CA ILE A 149 -5.80 4.31 0.34
C ILE A 149 -6.60 3.56 -0.72
N THR A 150 -7.14 4.30 -1.70
CA THR A 150 -7.73 3.71 -2.90
C THR A 150 -6.74 3.84 -4.06
N ILE A 151 -6.43 2.72 -4.69
CA ILE A 151 -5.49 2.65 -5.79
C ILE A 151 -6.14 3.22 -7.06
N PRO A 152 -5.55 4.21 -7.72
CA PRO A 152 -6.08 4.73 -8.97
C PRO A 152 -6.17 3.66 -10.06
N VAL A 153 -7.21 3.74 -10.90
CA VAL A 153 -7.38 2.81 -12.03
C VAL A 153 -6.17 2.89 -12.96
N GLY A 154 -5.63 1.72 -13.33
CA GLY A 154 -4.46 1.61 -14.19
C GLY A 154 -3.11 1.62 -13.45
N VAL A 155 -3.11 1.88 -12.14
CA VAL A 155 -1.91 1.74 -11.30
C VAL A 155 -1.73 0.27 -10.93
N THR A 156 -0.49 -0.20 -11.03
CA THR A 156 -0.12 -1.60 -10.74
C THR A 156 0.95 -1.72 -9.65
N THR A 157 1.52 -0.60 -9.21
CA THR A 157 2.60 -0.59 -8.21
C THR A 157 2.46 0.59 -7.25
N LEU A 158 2.47 0.30 -5.97
CA LEU A 158 2.65 1.24 -4.87
C LEU A 158 4.12 1.16 -4.42
N TYR A 159 4.76 2.29 -4.30
CA TYR A 159 6.11 2.39 -3.74
C TYR A 159 6.05 3.00 -2.35
N LEU A 160 6.86 2.44 -1.43
CA LEU A 160 6.94 2.85 -0.04
C LEU A 160 8.37 3.29 0.29
N GLY A 161 8.51 4.42 0.97
CA GLY A 161 9.81 4.97 1.32
C GLY A 161 9.69 6.24 2.15
N PHE A 162 10.76 6.99 2.17
CA PHE A 162 10.86 8.24 2.91
C PHE A 162 11.29 9.38 1.98
N ALA A 163 10.99 10.61 2.37
CA ALA A 163 11.56 11.80 1.78
C ALA A 163 12.58 12.38 2.75
N ASP A 164 13.81 12.50 2.28
CA ASP A 164 14.91 13.14 3.01
C ASP A 164 15.62 14.16 2.12
N GLY A 165 16.26 15.14 2.72
CA GLY A 165 16.97 16.20 2.02
C GLY A 165 17.66 17.16 2.96
N SER A 166 18.65 17.88 2.44
CA SER A 166 19.40 18.88 3.18
C SER A 166 18.49 19.97 3.74
N GLY A 167 18.38 20.01 5.06
CA GLY A 167 17.52 20.99 5.73
C GLY A 167 16.05 20.83 5.44
N PHE A 168 15.61 19.71 4.89
CA PHE A 168 14.25 19.40 4.49
C PHE A 168 13.65 20.42 3.49
N GLN A 169 14.50 21.22 2.90
CA GLN A 169 14.14 22.21 1.89
C GLN A 169 15.13 22.07 0.73
N GLY A 170 14.64 21.70 -0.43
CA GLY A 170 15.48 21.56 -1.61
C GLY A 170 15.49 20.13 -2.16
N PRO A 171 16.48 19.79 -2.97
CA PRO A 171 16.55 18.49 -3.61
C PRO A 171 16.72 17.34 -2.60
N SER A 172 16.16 16.19 -2.94
CA SER A 172 16.33 14.95 -2.16
C SER A 172 17.80 14.54 -2.10
N GLY A 173 18.19 13.87 -1.01
CA GLY A 173 19.53 13.39 -0.75
C GLY A 173 19.68 12.93 0.70
N PHE A 174 20.91 12.61 1.13
CA PHE A 174 21.24 12.28 2.53
C PHE A 174 20.65 10.97 3.07
N TYR A 175 20.19 10.05 2.20
CA TYR A 175 19.61 8.78 2.65
C TYR A 175 20.61 7.79 3.23
N GLN A 176 21.91 7.96 2.97
CA GLN A 176 22.93 7.01 3.41
C GLN A 176 23.23 7.07 4.91
N ASP A 177 22.91 8.18 5.56
CA ASP A 177 23.02 8.34 6.99
C ASP A 177 21.75 7.94 7.75
N ASN A 178 20.74 7.43 7.04
CA ASN A 178 19.52 6.95 7.64
C ASN A 178 19.62 5.49 8.08
N GLY A 179 18.99 5.17 9.19
CA GLY A 179 19.00 3.83 9.78
C GLY A 179 17.63 3.34 10.19
N GLY A 180 17.60 2.08 10.66
CA GLY A 180 16.39 1.44 11.11
C GLY A 180 15.47 1.00 9.98
N ALA A 181 14.30 0.48 10.32
CA ALA A 181 13.31 0.04 9.36
C ALA A 181 11.90 0.02 9.97
N LEU A 182 10.90 0.16 9.13
CA LEU A 182 9.51 -0.07 9.47
C LEU A 182 9.05 -1.42 8.95
N THR A 183 8.20 -2.09 9.73
CA THR A 183 7.38 -3.22 9.29
C THR A 183 6.04 -2.67 8.85
N VAL A 184 5.68 -2.88 7.59
CA VAL A 184 4.44 -2.39 6.99
C VAL A 184 3.57 -3.58 6.63
N ASN A 185 2.33 -3.60 7.14
CA ASN A 185 1.32 -4.59 6.79
C ASN A 185 0.35 -3.94 5.81
N ILE A 186 0.07 -4.62 4.71
CA ILE A 186 -0.80 -4.16 3.64
C ILE A 186 -1.87 -5.22 3.42
N SER A 187 -3.15 -4.83 3.51
CA SER A 187 -4.28 -5.73 3.30
C SER A 187 -5.35 -5.09 2.44
N ALA A 188 -5.93 -5.84 1.52
CA ALA A 188 -7.07 -5.36 0.76
C ALA A 188 -8.31 -5.25 1.67
N VAL A 189 -9.01 -4.12 1.58
CA VAL A 189 -10.31 -3.93 2.25
C VAL A 189 -11.39 -4.51 1.35
N PRO A 190 -12.12 -5.56 1.76
CA PRO A 190 -13.21 -6.11 0.94
C PRO A 190 -14.28 -5.06 0.70
N GLU A 191 -14.65 -4.88 -0.58
CA GLU A 191 -15.70 -3.92 -0.93
C GLU A 191 -17.07 -4.31 -0.30
N PRO A 192 -17.90 -3.32 0.07
CA PRO A 192 -19.25 -3.58 0.57
C PRO A 192 -20.11 -4.46 -0.36
N SER A 193 -19.92 -4.33 -1.68
CA SER A 193 -20.55 -5.18 -2.69
C SER A 193 -20.22 -6.66 -2.53
N THR A 194 -18.99 -6.99 -2.18
CA THR A 194 -18.54 -8.38 -1.92
C THR A 194 -19.28 -8.97 -0.71
N TRP A 195 -19.43 -8.21 0.36
CA TRP A 195 -20.21 -8.59 1.54
C TRP A 195 -21.69 -8.80 1.19
N ALA A 196 -22.28 -7.86 0.42
CA ALA A 196 -23.68 -7.95 -0.01
C ALA A 196 -23.93 -9.19 -0.87
N MET A 197 -23.04 -9.50 -1.82
CA MET A 197 -23.15 -10.69 -2.66
C MET A 197 -22.98 -11.99 -1.85
N MET A 198 -22.10 -11.99 -0.86
CA MET A 198 -21.91 -13.13 0.04
C MET A 198 -23.20 -13.40 0.86
N ILE A 199 -23.78 -12.35 1.45
CA ILE A 199 -25.03 -12.45 2.21
C ILE A 199 -26.18 -12.94 1.31
N LEU A 200 -26.32 -12.37 0.12
CA LEU A 200 -27.34 -12.81 -0.86
C LEU A 200 -27.13 -14.25 -1.29
N GLY A 201 -25.89 -14.69 -1.47
CA GLY A 201 -25.56 -16.07 -1.78
C GLY A 201 -26.02 -17.03 -0.66
N PHE A 202 -25.70 -16.72 0.59
CA PHE A 202 -26.13 -17.54 1.74
C PHE A 202 -27.65 -17.55 1.93
N LEU A 203 -28.32 -16.40 1.74
CA LEU A 203 -29.79 -16.31 1.79
C LEU A 203 -30.43 -17.15 0.68
N GLY A 204 -29.87 -17.13 -0.53
CA GLY A 204 -30.36 -17.94 -1.66
C GLY A 204 -30.25 -19.44 -1.38
N VAL A 205 -29.09 -19.91 -0.89
CA VAL A 205 -28.89 -21.31 -0.54
C VAL A 205 -29.80 -21.73 0.63
N GLY A 206 -29.91 -20.89 1.66
CA GLY A 206 -30.82 -21.13 2.79
C GLY A 206 -32.28 -21.26 2.37
N PHE A 207 -32.73 -20.39 1.47
CA PHE A 207 -34.09 -20.44 0.94
C PHE A 207 -34.36 -21.71 0.12
N MET A 208 -33.42 -22.14 -0.71
CA MET A 208 -33.55 -23.40 -1.47
C MET A 208 -33.61 -24.62 -0.54
N ALA A 209 -32.81 -24.66 0.51
CA ALA A 209 -32.82 -25.74 1.51
C ALA A 209 -34.16 -25.76 2.27
N TYR A 210 -34.71 -24.60 2.61
CA TYR A 210 -36.01 -24.48 3.27
C TYR A 210 -37.15 -24.99 2.38
N ARG A 211 -37.19 -24.59 1.11
CA ARG A 211 -38.24 -25.05 0.15
C ARG A 211 -38.26 -26.57 -0.01
N LYS A 212 -37.10 -27.26 0.01
CA LYS A 212 -37.05 -28.73 -0.10
C LYS A 212 -37.70 -29.42 1.10
N LYS A 213 -37.68 -28.84 2.30
CA LYS A 213 -38.34 -29.39 3.49
C LYS A 213 -39.85 -29.21 3.48
N CYS A 214 -40.37 -28.22 2.77
CA CYS A 214 -41.78 -27.88 2.74
C CYS A 214 -42.55 -28.54 1.60
N THR A 215 -41.95 -29.45 0.83
CA THR A 215 -42.70 -30.16 -0.23
C THR A 215 -43.49 -31.30 0.43
N PRO A 216 -44.84 -31.26 0.51
CA PRO A 216 -45.61 -32.32 1.11
C PRO A 216 -45.44 -33.58 0.26
N ARG A 217 -45.10 -34.71 0.91
CA ARG A 217 -45.20 -36.04 0.31
C ARG A 217 -46.69 -36.36 0.23
N PHE A 218 -47.28 -36.20 -0.94
CA PHE A 218 -48.57 -36.85 -1.22
C PHE A 218 -48.33 -38.36 -1.33
N ALA A 219 -48.92 -39.09 -0.40
CA ALA A 219 -48.98 -40.55 -0.40
C ALA A 219 -50.05 -41.02 -1.37
#